data_4f342a7c4675d615a14117b3d126d167
#
_entry.id   4f342a7c4675d615a14117b3d126d167
#
_cell.length_a   1.000
_cell.length_b   1.000
_cell.length_c   1.000
_cell.angle_alpha   90.00
_cell.angle_beta   90.00
_cell.angle_gamma   90.00
#
_symmetry.space_group_name_H-M   'P 1'
#
loop_
_entity.id
_entity.type
_entity.pdbx_description
1 polymer ?
#
loop_
_entity_poly.entity_id
_entity_poly.type
_entity_poly.pdbx_seq_one_letter_code
_entity_poly.pdbx_strand_id
1 'polypeptide(L)'
;MKKIKIIALVGKAGSGKDYWLRYICENNEDVHEIISCTTRPPRPSELDGVNYHFLTKEEFLKEKYVERCEFNNWYYGTREKDLSKDKMNLGVFNLSGIEALLKNPEVDLFVIYLKTEDKLRLIRQLQRDSSDIQEIFRRYQADEKDFDNIRIDNIKKKVPVYYVINNSTGDYDDNEFIRSDLDEIIKEVKSA
;
A
#
# COMPACT_ATOMS: atom_id res chain seq x y z
N MET A 1 -11.80 4.02 23.68
CA MET A 1 -11.53 5.04 22.63
C MET A 1 -11.82 4.41 21.27
N LYS A 2 -12.32 5.18 20.30
CA LYS A 2 -12.55 4.69 18.93
C LYS A 2 -11.17 4.41 18.31
N LYS A 3 -10.97 3.19 17.79
CA LYS A 3 -9.71 2.85 17.09
C LYS A 3 -9.59 3.60 15.78
N ILE A 4 -8.37 3.83 15.34
CA ILE A 4 -8.07 4.41 14.03
C ILE A 4 -8.24 3.30 12.99
N LYS A 5 -9.22 3.45 12.11
CA LYS A 5 -9.47 2.48 11.04
C LYS A 5 -8.48 2.72 9.90
N ILE A 6 -7.70 1.69 9.56
CA ILE A 6 -6.72 1.71 8.47
C ILE A 6 -6.98 0.57 7.51
N ILE A 7 -7.12 0.91 6.24
CA ILE A 7 -7.13 -0.04 5.12
C ILE A 7 -5.75 0.00 4.48
N ALA A 8 -5.04 -1.11 4.57
CA ALA A 8 -3.71 -1.24 4.01
C ALA A 8 -3.77 -1.93 2.64
N LEU A 9 -3.46 -1.20 1.59
CA LEU A 9 -3.35 -1.73 0.24
C LEU A 9 -1.95 -2.29 0.04
N VAL A 10 -1.83 -3.59 -0.17
CA VAL A 10 -0.57 -4.29 -0.36
C VAL A 10 -0.52 -5.01 -1.70
N GLY A 11 0.66 -5.29 -2.18
CA GLY A 11 0.88 -6.01 -3.44
C GLY A 11 2.29 -5.78 -3.95
N LYS A 12 2.80 -6.72 -4.72
CA LYS A 12 4.12 -6.65 -5.33
C LYS A 12 4.25 -5.46 -6.27
N ALA A 13 5.46 -5.04 -6.62
CA ALA A 13 5.72 -3.95 -7.57
C ALA A 13 5.03 -4.23 -8.93
N GLY A 14 4.42 -3.22 -9.52
CA GLY A 14 3.66 -3.35 -10.77
C GLY A 14 2.24 -3.94 -10.60
N SER A 15 1.75 -4.17 -9.37
CA SER A 15 0.40 -4.68 -9.14
C SER A 15 -0.72 -3.65 -9.29
N GLY A 16 -0.40 -2.36 -9.51
CA GLY A 16 -1.40 -1.31 -9.73
C GLY A 16 -1.93 -0.66 -8.45
N LYS A 17 -1.24 -0.76 -7.32
CA LYS A 17 -1.68 -0.18 -6.03
C LYS A 17 -2.03 1.30 -6.11
N ASP A 18 -1.17 2.11 -6.73
CA ASP A 18 -1.36 3.57 -6.80
C ASP A 18 -2.60 3.95 -7.62
N TYR A 19 -2.90 3.18 -8.68
CA TYR A 19 -4.10 3.35 -9.48
C TYR A 19 -5.37 3.04 -8.67
N TRP A 20 -5.39 1.90 -7.98
CA TRP A 20 -6.56 1.47 -7.21
C TRP A 20 -6.74 2.25 -5.91
N LEU A 21 -5.66 2.70 -5.28
CA LEU A 21 -5.74 3.63 -4.16
C LEU A 21 -6.47 4.91 -4.58
N ARG A 22 -6.07 5.51 -5.71
CA ARG A 22 -6.71 6.71 -6.25
C ARG A 22 -8.19 6.47 -6.57
N TYR A 23 -8.50 5.35 -7.26
CA TYR A 23 -9.87 4.96 -7.55
C TYR A 23 -10.73 4.91 -6.28
N ILE A 24 -10.27 4.25 -5.23
CA ILE A 24 -11.01 4.14 -3.97
C ILE A 24 -11.21 5.53 -3.34
N CYS A 25 -10.19 6.37 -3.28
CA CYS A 25 -10.28 7.71 -2.70
C CYS A 25 -11.21 8.64 -3.48
N GLU A 26 -11.19 8.58 -4.80
CA GLU A 26 -12.03 9.41 -5.67
C GLU A 26 -13.53 9.01 -5.61
N ASN A 27 -13.82 7.74 -5.32
CA ASN A 27 -15.20 7.21 -5.27
C ASN A 27 -15.76 7.07 -3.85
N ASN A 28 -15.00 7.48 -2.80
CA ASN A 28 -15.42 7.36 -1.41
C ASN A 28 -15.02 8.60 -0.59
N GLU A 29 -15.94 9.52 -0.37
CA GLU A 29 -15.69 10.77 0.38
C GLU A 29 -15.30 10.56 1.85
N ASP A 30 -15.65 9.42 2.42
CA ASP A 30 -15.33 9.01 3.80
C ASP A 30 -14.00 8.24 3.91
N VAL A 31 -13.25 8.12 2.82
CA VAL A 31 -11.88 7.61 2.80
C VAL A 31 -10.89 8.77 2.76
N HIS A 32 -9.84 8.66 3.56
CA HIS A 32 -8.72 9.59 3.63
C HIS A 32 -7.46 8.90 3.14
N GLU A 33 -6.81 9.47 2.13
CA GLU A 33 -5.55 8.96 1.61
C GLU A 33 -4.41 9.21 2.59
N ILE A 34 -3.66 8.16 2.94
CA ILE A 34 -2.42 8.26 3.72
C ILE A 34 -1.26 8.53 2.76
N ILE A 35 -0.58 9.66 2.95
CA ILE A 35 0.69 9.93 2.31
C ILE A 35 1.81 9.58 3.30
N SER A 36 2.42 8.42 3.12
CA SER A 36 3.49 7.92 3.99
C SER A 36 4.78 8.75 3.87
N CYS A 37 5.61 8.72 4.91
CA CYS A 37 6.95 9.28 4.89
C CYS A 37 7.97 8.24 4.45
N THR A 38 9.03 8.69 3.77
CA THR A 38 10.17 7.85 3.45
C THR A 38 11.48 8.63 3.43
N THR A 39 12.59 7.94 3.77
CA THR A 39 13.93 8.48 3.57
C THR A 39 14.55 8.08 2.24
N ARG A 40 13.83 7.31 1.42
CA ARG A 40 14.23 6.99 0.06
C ARG A 40 14.22 8.25 -0.80
N PRO A 41 15.23 8.49 -1.64
CA PRO A 41 15.16 9.57 -2.62
C PRO A 41 13.95 9.43 -3.56
N PRO A 42 13.30 10.54 -3.96
CA PRO A 42 12.22 10.50 -4.93
C PRO A 42 12.69 9.94 -6.28
N ARG A 43 11.81 9.21 -6.97
CA ARG A 43 12.01 8.83 -8.37
C ARG A 43 11.69 10.02 -9.28
N PRO A 44 12.13 10.03 -10.56
CA PRO A 44 11.90 11.17 -11.46
C PRO A 44 10.44 11.60 -11.63
N SER A 45 9.50 10.65 -11.45
CA SER A 45 8.05 10.90 -11.59
C SER A 45 7.33 11.13 -10.27
N GLU A 46 8.03 11.10 -9.13
CA GLU A 46 7.43 11.23 -7.80
C GLU A 46 7.53 12.67 -7.29
N LEU A 47 6.48 13.14 -6.64
CA LEU A 47 6.35 14.46 -6.07
C LEU A 47 6.20 14.38 -4.56
N ASP A 48 6.93 15.28 -3.84
CA ASP A 48 6.81 15.42 -2.39
C ASP A 48 5.40 15.87 -2.00
N GLY A 49 4.87 15.27 -0.92
CA GLY A 49 3.51 15.53 -0.45
C GLY A 49 2.40 14.94 -1.32
N VAL A 50 2.75 14.22 -2.40
CA VAL A 50 1.79 13.53 -3.28
C VAL A 50 2.00 12.01 -3.22
N ASN A 51 3.19 11.54 -3.55
CA ASN A 51 3.50 10.10 -3.53
C ASN A 51 4.01 9.67 -2.16
N TYR A 52 4.87 10.50 -1.57
CA TYR A 52 5.44 10.37 -0.23
C TYR A 52 5.77 11.75 0.32
N HIS A 53 5.92 11.85 1.63
CA HIS A 53 6.72 12.89 2.25
C HIS A 53 8.17 12.43 2.27
N PHE A 54 9.01 13.00 1.42
CA PHE A 54 10.43 12.66 1.34
C PHE A 54 11.21 13.41 2.40
N LEU A 55 11.76 12.69 3.37
CA LEU A 55 12.44 13.23 4.55
C LEU A 55 13.90 12.80 4.57
N THR A 56 14.75 13.64 5.15
CA THR A 56 16.06 13.17 5.60
C THR A 56 15.91 12.20 6.76
N LYS A 57 16.94 11.41 7.05
CA LYS A 57 16.93 10.48 8.20
C LYS A 57 16.74 11.23 9.52
N GLU A 58 17.35 12.40 9.65
CA GLU A 58 17.26 13.25 10.84
C GLU A 58 15.82 13.78 11.05
N GLU A 59 15.17 14.21 9.99
CA GLU A 59 13.76 14.65 10.02
C GLU A 59 12.84 13.49 10.35
N PHE A 60 13.05 12.34 9.68
CA PHE A 60 12.24 11.15 9.91
C PHE A 60 12.28 10.73 11.39
N LEU A 61 13.46 10.73 12.02
CA LEU A 61 13.62 10.29 13.41
C LEU A 61 12.99 11.23 14.45
N LYS A 62 12.65 12.47 14.07
CA LYS A 62 11.99 13.45 14.96
C LYS A 62 10.46 13.34 14.98
N GLU A 63 9.86 12.64 14.00
CA GLU A 63 8.41 12.52 13.87
C GLU A 63 7.83 11.40 14.74
N LYS A 64 6.53 11.52 15.05
CA LYS A 64 5.76 10.46 15.71
C LYS A 64 5.00 9.65 14.67
N TYR A 65 5.11 8.34 14.77
CA TYR A 65 4.55 7.39 13.82
C TYR A 65 3.56 6.44 14.47
N VAL A 66 2.48 6.14 13.77
CA VAL A 66 1.56 5.05 14.08
C VAL A 66 2.21 3.70 13.76
N GLU A 67 2.98 3.65 12.69
CA GLU A 67 3.87 2.57 12.31
C GLU A 67 5.12 3.12 11.62
N ARG A 68 6.21 2.42 11.76
CA ARG A 68 7.44 2.63 11.00
C ARG A 68 8.18 1.34 10.79
N CYS A 69 8.82 1.21 9.65
CA CYS A 69 9.65 0.05 9.31
C CYS A 69 10.89 0.48 8.50
N GLU A 70 11.85 -0.42 8.44
CA GLU A 70 12.96 -0.33 7.51
C GLU A 70 12.75 -1.36 6.39
N PHE A 71 12.89 -0.92 5.15
CA PHE A 71 12.78 -1.76 3.98
C PHE A 71 13.79 -1.32 2.92
N ASN A 72 14.62 -2.24 2.44
CA ASN A 72 15.67 -1.97 1.46
C ASN A 72 16.60 -0.79 1.86
N ASN A 73 17.02 -0.74 3.13
CA ASN A 73 17.88 0.28 3.74
C ASN A 73 17.26 1.70 3.82
N TRP A 74 15.94 1.82 3.58
CA TRP A 74 15.22 3.07 3.71
C TRP A 74 14.15 2.95 4.80
N TYR A 75 13.91 4.05 5.53
CA TYR A 75 12.81 4.13 6.47
C TYR A 75 11.51 4.48 5.75
N TYR A 76 10.44 3.87 6.21
CA TYR A 76 9.07 4.17 5.82
C TYR A 76 8.22 4.29 7.08
N GLY A 77 7.21 5.15 7.06
CA GLY A 77 6.31 5.28 8.21
C GLY A 77 5.12 6.19 7.94
N THR A 78 4.07 5.98 8.73
CA THR A 78 2.85 6.77 8.70
C THR A 78 2.80 7.62 9.95
N ARG A 79 2.85 8.96 9.80
CA ARG A 79 2.81 9.88 10.93
C ARG A 79 1.39 9.95 11.52
N GLU A 80 1.30 10.08 12.85
CA GLU A 80 0.02 10.25 13.54
C GLU A 80 -0.78 11.46 13.03
N LYS A 81 -0.09 12.55 12.69
CA LYS A 81 -0.71 13.81 12.22
C LYS A 81 -1.29 13.72 10.82
N ASP A 82 -0.90 12.73 10.02
CA ASP A 82 -1.36 12.53 8.64
C ASP A 82 -2.60 11.63 8.57
N LEU A 83 -3.09 11.15 9.72
CA LEU A 83 -4.28 10.31 9.79
C LEU A 83 -5.54 11.12 10.11
N SER A 84 -6.62 10.77 9.45
CA SER A 84 -7.95 11.24 9.83
C SER A 84 -8.48 10.46 11.02
N LYS A 85 -9.08 11.16 12.00
CA LYS A 85 -9.78 10.55 13.14
C LYS A 85 -11.22 10.19 12.82
N ASP A 86 -11.78 10.80 11.79
CA ASP A 86 -13.21 10.72 11.44
C ASP A 86 -13.47 9.85 10.22
N LYS A 87 -12.48 9.74 9.32
CA LYS A 87 -12.56 8.95 8.09
C LYS A 87 -11.77 7.64 8.22
N MET A 88 -12.06 6.70 7.35
CA MET A 88 -11.19 5.53 7.12
C MET A 88 -9.92 5.99 6.42
N ASN A 89 -8.79 5.53 6.92
CA ASN A 89 -7.49 5.86 6.34
C ASN A 89 -7.06 4.75 5.38
N LEU A 90 -6.74 5.08 4.14
CA LEU A 90 -6.28 4.15 3.12
C LEU A 90 -4.86 4.50 2.69
N GLY A 91 -3.95 3.54 2.72
CA GLY A 91 -2.58 3.74 2.28
C GLY A 91 -1.95 2.51 1.66
N VAL A 92 -0.84 2.72 0.96
CA VAL A 92 -0.01 1.64 0.41
C VAL A 92 1.06 1.26 1.43
N PHE A 93 1.11 -0.03 1.74
CA PHE A 93 2.07 -0.56 2.71
C PHE A 93 2.87 -1.74 2.14
N ASN A 94 4.06 -1.98 2.69
CA ASN A 94 4.77 -3.24 2.58
C ASN A 94 4.40 -4.17 3.76
N LEU A 95 4.79 -5.43 3.71
CA LEU A 95 4.41 -6.38 4.77
C LEU A 95 5.05 -6.02 6.12
N SER A 96 6.24 -5.41 6.13
CA SER A 96 6.88 -4.96 7.38
C SER A 96 6.10 -3.81 8.04
N GLY A 97 5.52 -2.90 7.25
CA GLY A 97 4.60 -1.87 7.73
C GLY A 97 3.31 -2.46 8.34
N ILE A 98 2.73 -3.48 7.66
CA ILE A 98 1.58 -4.22 8.21
C ILE A 98 1.93 -4.86 9.55
N GLU A 99 3.07 -5.54 9.64
CA GLU A 99 3.53 -6.19 10.88
C GLU A 99 3.77 -5.16 12.01
N ALA A 100 4.18 -3.94 11.67
CA ALA A 100 4.30 -2.84 12.63
C ALA A 100 2.91 -2.34 13.07
N LEU A 101 1.96 -2.13 12.15
CA LEU A 101 0.57 -1.75 12.47
C LEU A 101 -0.12 -2.77 13.38
N LEU A 102 0.10 -4.07 13.16
CA LEU A 102 -0.46 -5.15 13.98
C LEU A 102 -0.03 -5.11 15.46
N LYS A 103 1.03 -4.37 15.79
CA LYS A 103 1.51 -4.18 17.17
C LYS A 103 0.86 -2.97 17.85
N ASN A 104 0.17 -2.12 17.09
CA ASN A 104 -0.47 -0.93 17.62
C ASN A 104 -1.92 -1.23 18.02
N PRO A 105 -2.27 -1.25 19.33
CA PRO A 105 -3.61 -1.58 19.80
C PRO A 105 -4.68 -0.52 19.45
N GLU A 106 -4.26 0.67 19.06
CA GLU A 106 -5.16 1.77 18.67
C GLU A 106 -5.61 1.68 17.22
N VAL A 107 -5.02 0.76 16.44
CA VAL A 107 -5.35 0.55 15.03
C VAL A 107 -6.35 -0.58 14.87
N ASP A 108 -7.34 -0.34 14.02
CA ASP A 108 -8.26 -1.32 13.47
C ASP A 108 -7.88 -1.53 11.99
N LEU A 109 -7.21 -2.65 11.71
CA LEU A 109 -6.51 -2.88 10.45
C LEU A 109 -7.27 -3.84 9.54
N PHE A 110 -7.44 -3.44 8.28
CA PHE A 110 -7.94 -4.24 7.18
C PHE A 110 -6.91 -4.27 6.06
N VAL A 111 -6.71 -5.40 5.42
CA VAL A 111 -5.70 -5.55 4.36
C VAL A 111 -6.36 -5.90 3.05
N ILE A 112 -6.09 -5.15 1.99
CA ILE A 112 -6.45 -5.49 0.61
C ILE A 112 -5.18 -5.90 -0.12
N TYR A 113 -5.10 -7.17 -0.53
CA TYR A 113 -3.96 -7.69 -1.27
C TYR A 113 -4.25 -7.77 -2.76
N LEU A 114 -3.66 -6.85 -3.53
CA LEU A 114 -3.70 -6.88 -4.99
C LEU A 114 -2.72 -7.92 -5.53
N LYS A 115 -3.27 -9.01 -6.06
CA LYS A 115 -2.52 -10.06 -6.75
C LYS A 115 -2.52 -9.79 -8.25
N THR A 116 -1.35 -9.83 -8.87
CA THR A 116 -1.18 -9.66 -10.32
C THR A 116 -0.15 -10.67 -10.79
N GLU A 117 -0.39 -11.28 -11.94
CA GLU A 117 0.56 -12.19 -12.58
C GLU A 117 1.90 -11.53 -12.82
N ASP A 118 2.98 -12.28 -12.61
CA ASP A 118 4.35 -11.78 -12.71
C ASP A 118 4.66 -11.19 -14.09
N LYS A 119 4.17 -11.84 -15.15
CA LYS A 119 4.31 -11.34 -16.51
C LYS A 119 3.75 -9.91 -16.67
N LEU A 120 2.53 -9.67 -16.19
CA LEU A 120 1.88 -8.37 -16.27
C LEU A 120 2.59 -7.32 -15.40
N ARG A 121 3.00 -7.69 -14.19
CA ARG A 121 3.77 -6.81 -13.30
C ARG A 121 5.08 -6.35 -13.96
N LEU A 122 5.82 -7.27 -14.60
CA LEU A 122 7.06 -6.97 -15.29
C LEU A 122 6.82 -6.08 -16.51
N ILE A 123 5.79 -6.37 -17.34
CA ILE A 123 5.42 -5.54 -18.48
C ILE A 123 5.11 -4.11 -18.03
N ARG A 124 4.28 -3.93 -17.01
CA ARG A 124 3.91 -2.61 -16.47
C ARG A 124 5.13 -1.85 -15.93
N GLN A 125 6.06 -2.54 -15.28
CA GLN A 125 7.31 -1.91 -14.80
C GLN A 125 8.21 -1.49 -15.96
N LEU A 126 8.38 -2.34 -16.99
CA LEU A 126 9.15 -2.02 -18.19
C LEU A 126 8.57 -0.83 -18.96
N GLN A 127 7.25 -0.73 -19.07
CA GLN A 127 6.58 0.40 -19.71
C GLN A 127 6.78 1.72 -18.95
N ARG A 128 6.82 1.67 -17.60
CA ARG A 128 7.00 2.84 -16.76
C ARG A 128 8.46 3.28 -16.62
N ASP A 129 9.36 2.32 -16.40
CA ASP A 129 10.77 2.55 -16.01
C ASP A 129 11.72 1.82 -16.99
N SER A 130 11.49 1.91 -18.32
CA SER A 130 12.20 1.11 -19.35
C SER A 130 13.71 1.27 -19.37
N SER A 131 14.27 2.31 -18.74
CA SER A 131 15.70 2.61 -18.73
C SER A 131 16.47 1.89 -17.62
N ASP A 132 15.81 1.36 -16.58
CA ASP A 132 16.48 0.75 -15.43
C ASP A 132 16.04 -0.71 -15.19
N ILE A 133 16.47 -1.58 -16.09
CA ILE A 133 16.18 -3.02 -16.02
C ILE A 133 16.75 -3.64 -14.74
N GLN A 134 17.92 -3.19 -14.28
CA GLN A 134 18.54 -3.73 -13.06
C GLN A 134 17.68 -3.43 -11.83
N GLU A 135 17.14 -2.23 -11.72
CA GLU A 135 16.23 -1.86 -10.63
C GLU A 135 14.92 -2.65 -10.68
N ILE A 136 14.37 -2.91 -11.89
CA ILE A 136 13.18 -3.77 -12.05
C ILE A 136 13.44 -5.18 -11.53
N PHE A 137 14.57 -5.80 -11.88
CA PHE A 137 14.93 -7.13 -11.38
C PHE A 137 15.20 -7.13 -9.88
N ARG A 138 15.87 -6.11 -9.36
CA ARG A 138 16.10 -5.96 -7.91
C ARG A 138 14.78 -5.91 -7.15
N ARG A 139 13.80 -5.12 -7.63
CA ARG A 139 12.46 -5.04 -7.04
C ARG A 139 11.72 -6.37 -7.10
N TYR A 140 11.79 -7.03 -8.25
CA TYR A 140 11.17 -8.34 -8.42
C TYR A 140 11.69 -9.34 -7.39
N GLN A 141 13.00 -9.44 -7.23
CA GLN A 141 13.63 -10.34 -6.25
C GLN A 141 13.30 -9.96 -4.80
N ALA A 142 13.22 -8.67 -4.50
CA ALA A 142 12.84 -8.19 -3.18
C ALA A 142 11.37 -8.55 -2.87
N ASP A 143 10.47 -8.40 -3.84
CA ASP A 143 9.06 -8.77 -3.71
C ASP A 143 8.89 -10.28 -3.46
N GLU A 144 9.65 -11.14 -4.16
CA GLU A 144 9.56 -12.61 -3.96
C GLU A 144 9.98 -13.02 -2.54
N LYS A 145 10.90 -12.29 -1.93
CA LYS A 145 11.30 -12.51 -0.54
C LYS A 145 10.32 -11.91 0.46
N ASP A 146 9.79 -10.71 0.15
CA ASP A 146 8.90 -10.00 1.07
C ASP A 146 7.52 -10.64 1.13
N PHE A 147 6.94 -11.01 -0.03
CA PHE A 147 5.61 -11.61 -0.13
C PHE A 147 5.65 -13.15 0.04
N ASP A 148 6.35 -13.61 1.08
CA ASP A 148 6.33 -15.02 1.47
C ASP A 148 4.93 -15.41 2.00
N ASN A 149 4.45 -16.56 1.58
CA ASN A 149 3.15 -17.11 1.98
C ASN A 149 3.02 -17.24 3.50
N ILE A 150 4.10 -17.61 4.20
CA ILE A 150 4.10 -17.74 5.67
C ILE A 150 3.81 -16.39 6.34
N ARG A 151 4.41 -15.32 5.85
CA ARG A 151 4.14 -13.95 6.37
C ARG A 151 2.69 -13.55 6.14
N ILE A 152 2.19 -13.77 4.94
CA ILE A 152 0.80 -13.44 4.59
C ILE A 152 -0.18 -14.25 5.43
N ASP A 153 0.05 -15.55 5.62
CA ASP A 153 -0.79 -16.39 6.47
C ASP A 153 -0.77 -15.97 7.95
N ASN A 154 0.37 -15.50 8.43
CA ASN A 154 0.47 -14.95 9.79
C ASN A 154 -0.29 -13.63 9.96
N ILE A 155 -0.34 -12.78 8.94
CA ILE A 155 -1.16 -11.56 8.93
C ILE A 155 -2.65 -11.95 8.91
N LYS A 156 -3.05 -12.87 8.01
CA LYS A 156 -4.42 -13.35 7.86
C LYS A 156 -5.03 -13.97 9.13
N LYS A 157 -4.20 -14.55 9.99
CA LYS A 157 -4.64 -15.07 11.30
C LYS A 157 -5.03 -13.97 12.30
N LYS A 158 -4.62 -12.71 12.05
CA LYS A 158 -4.79 -11.59 12.99
C LYS A 158 -5.81 -10.56 12.53
N VAL A 159 -5.93 -10.36 11.22
CA VAL A 159 -6.80 -9.33 10.63
C VAL A 159 -7.42 -9.84 9.32
N PRO A 160 -8.56 -9.27 8.89
CA PRO A 160 -9.14 -9.58 7.59
C PRO A 160 -8.16 -9.24 6.46
N VAL A 161 -7.98 -10.19 5.53
CA VAL A 161 -7.19 -10.01 4.31
C VAL A 161 -8.07 -10.33 3.11
N TYR A 162 -8.39 -9.32 2.33
CA TYR A 162 -9.16 -9.42 1.09
C TYR A 162 -8.21 -9.56 -0.09
N TYR A 163 -8.49 -10.52 -0.98
CA TYR A 163 -7.68 -10.73 -2.18
C TYR A 163 -8.42 -10.19 -3.40
N VAL A 164 -7.75 -9.32 -4.15
CA VAL A 164 -8.24 -8.79 -5.42
C VAL A 164 -7.28 -9.18 -6.53
N ILE A 165 -7.78 -9.85 -7.57
CA ILE A 165 -6.99 -10.29 -8.72
C ILE A 165 -6.98 -9.17 -9.75
N ASN A 166 -5.82 -8.53 -9.94
CA ASN A 166 -5.63 -7.43 -10.89
C ASN A 166 -4.82 -7.87 -12.10
N ASN A 167 -5.39 -8.71 -12.94
CA ASN A 167 -4.80 -9.14 -14.21
C ASN A 167 -5.29 -8.33 -15.42
N SER A 168 -5.82 -7.14 -15.19
CA SER A 168 -6.27 -6.23 -16.25
C SER A 168 -5.12 -5.88 -17.21
N THR A 169 -5.39 -5.96 -18.49
CA THR A 169 -4.46 -5.55 -19.57
C THR A 169 -4.54 -4.05 -19.90
N GLY A 170 -5.46 -3.34 -19.26
CA GLY A 170 -5.70 -1.91 -19.45
C GLY A 170 -6.98 -1.61 -20.22
N ASP A 171 -7.69 -2.63 -20.73
CA ASP A 171 -8.98 -2.46 -21.36
C ASP A 171 -10.07 -2.12 -20.31
N TYR A 172 -11.05 -1.34 -20.71
CA TYR A 172 -12.06 -0.79 -19.81
C TYR A 172 -12.89 -1.89 -19.12
N ASP A 173 -13.24 -2.94 -19.85
CA ASP A 173 -14.07 -4.05 -19.36
C ASP A 173 -13.37 -4.90 -18.32
N ASP A 174 -12.04 -5.09 -18.45
CA ASP A 174 -11.22 -5.84 -17.48
C ASP A 174 -11.18 -5.20 -16.08
N ASN A 175 -11.46 -3.91 -15.98
CA ASN A 175 -11.43 -3.17 -14.73
C ASN A 175 -12.78 -3.22 -13.97
N GLU A 176 -13.88 -3.60 -14.60
CA GLU A 176 -15.21 -3.58 -13.97
C GLU A 176 -15.30 -4.57 -12.80
N PHE A 177 -14.80 -5.79 -12.99
CA PHE A 177 -14.77 -6.78 -11.91
C PHE A 177 -13.93 -6.32 -10.72
N ILE A 178 -12.76 -5.72 -10.99
CA ILE A 178 -11.88 -5.22 -9.91
C ILE A 178 -12.53 -4.07 -9.16
N ARG A 179 -13.25 -3.18 -9.86
CA ARG A 179 -14.03 -2.10 -9.25
C ARG A 179 -15.10 -2.66 -8.33
N SER A 180 -15.89 -3.62 -8.84
CA SER A 180 -16.94 -4.28 -8.08
C SER A 180 -16.41 -4.95 -6.80
N ASP A 181 -15.29 -5.69 -6.90
CA ASP A 181 -14.64 -6.33 -5.75
C ASP A 181 -14.20 -5.29 -4.71
N LEU A 182 -13.56 -4.20 -5.16
CA LEU A 182 -13.08 -3.15 -4.27
C LEU A 182 -14.22 -2.40 -3.60
N ASP A 183 -15.29 -2.08 -4.33
CA ASP A 183 -16.45 -1.37 -3.80
C ASP A 183 -17.19 -2.22 -2.75
N GLU A 184 -17.29 -3.55 -2.96
CA GLU A 184 -17.85 -4.49 -2.00
C GLU A 184 -17.00 -4.56 -0.73
N ILE A 185 -15.67 -4.70 -0.87
CA ILE A 185 -14.74 -4.71 0.26
C ILE A 185 -14.84 -3.42 1.07
N ILE A 186 -14.83 -2.26 0.41
CA ILE A 186 -14.94 -0.97 1.09
C ILE A 186 -16.27 -0.86 1.86
N LYS A 187 -17.36 -1.32 1.28
CA LYS A 187 -18.68 -1.35 1.95
C LYS A 187 -18.68 -2.28 3.17
N GLU A 188 -18.05 -3.45 3.08
CA GLU A 188 -17.89 -4.37 4.21
C GLU A 188 -17.06 -3.72 5.33
N VAL A 189 -15.92 -3.14 5.00
CA VAL A 189 -15.04 -2.46 5.98
C VAL A 189 -15.74 -1.27 6.64
N LYS A 190 -16.63 -0.55 5.93
CA LYS A 190 -17.44 0.53 6.51
C LYS A 190 -18.36 0.03 7.60
N SER A 191 -18.93 -1.15 7.43
CA SER A 191 -19.92 -1.73 8.34
C SER A 191 -19.31 -2.53 9.51
N ALA A 192 -18.03 -2.86 9.44
CA ALA A 192 -17.29 -3.53 10.52
C ALA A 192 -16.88 -2.53 11.62
#